data_2ad3960d14876a7b1b584887cd0383f2
#
_entry.id   2ad3960d14876a7b1b584887cd0383f2
#
_cell.length_a   1.000
_cell.length_b   1.000
_cell.length_c   1.000
_cell.angle_alpha   90.00
_cell.angle_beta   90.00
_cell.angle_gamma   90.00
#
_symmetry.space_group_name_H-M   'P 1'
#
loop_
_entity.id
_entity.type
_entity.pdbx_description
1 polymer ?
#
loop_
_entity_poly.entity_id
_entity_poly.type
_entity_poly.pdbx_seq_one_letter_code
_entity_poly.pdbx_strand_id
1 'polypeptide(L)'
;TVEGYDIRYSNMVIDWLNCNVRMKERCVQIYNTIAAANMGNMFFEGFYATRSKTNIKTGFNLSLVDLTAGEVLGMVPQIREMVPMLSSFDGLLSCEIAGTSDLDTNMNFILPTMKGIMRIGGTNLTLAQDKDLRKITKLLKFKNNGDLKINSMSVEGQISDNKVEVFPFIVDV
;
A
#
# COMPACT_ATOMS: atom_id res chain seq x y z
N THR A 1 8.59 23.89 4.42
CA THR A 1 9.17 22.82 3.59
C THR A 1 10.24 22.12 4.38
N VAL A 2 10.29 20.82 4.27
CA VAL A 2 11.31 19.97 4.88
C VAL A 2 11.93 19.15 3.75
N GLU A 3 13.24 19.06 3.74
CA GLU A 3 14.03 18.22 2.84
C GLU A 3 14.82 17.22 3.69
N GLY A 4 14.94 16.00 3.22
CA GLY A 4 15.70 14.95 3.87
C GLY A 4 16.40 14.07 2.85
N TYR A 5 17.56 13.54 3.26
CA TYR A 5 18.40 12.68 2.43
C TYR A 5 18.87 11.49 3.25
N ASP A 6 19.05 10.36 2.61
CA ASP A 6 19.56 9.11 3.22
C ASP A 6 18.79 8.69 4.49
N ILE A 7 17.45 8.85 4.46
CA ILE A 7 16.60 8.49 5.58
C ILE A 7 16.38 6.97 5.56
N ARG A 8 16.62 6.33 6.69
CA ARG A 8 16.42 4.88 6.85
C ARG A 8 15.26 4.59 7.76
N TYR A 9 14.33 3.80 7.27
CA TYR A 9 13.20 3.31 8.04
C TYR A 9 12.98 1.82 7.75
N SER A 10 13.22 0.96 8.73
CA SER A 10 13.23 -0.50 8.54
C SER A 10 14.23 -0.87 7.42
N ASN A 11 13.77 -1.56 6.38
CA ASN A 11 14.55 -1.92 5.18
C ASN A 11 14.41 -0.92 4.01
N MET A 12 13.64 0.14 4.20
CA MET A 12 13.51 1.22 3.22
C MET A 12 14.63 2.26 3.42
N VAL A 13 15.27 2.61 2.32
CA VAL A 13 16.20 3.75 2.24
C VAL A 13 15.57 4.78 1.33
N ILE A 14 15.27 5.94 1.90
CA ILE A 14 14.77 7.10 1.15
C ILE A 14 15.98 7.95 0.79
N ASP A 15 16.34 7.95 -0.49
CA ASP A 15 17.49 8.69 -0.99
C ASP A 15 17.25 10.20 -0.90
N TRP A 16 16.02 10.61 -1.19
CA TRP A 16 15.61 12.00 -1.12
C TRP A 16 14.10 12.10 -0.80
N LEU A 17 13.78 13.08 0.04
CA LEU A 17 12.43 13.43 0.42
C LEU A 17 12.25 14.93 0.46
N ASN A 18 11.16 15.41 -0.11
CA ASN A 18 10.69 16.79 0.07
C ASN A 18 9.23 16.76 0.51
N CYS A 19 8.90 17.54 1.53
CA CYS A 19 7.52 17.67 1.99
C CYS A 19 7.25 19.05 2.61
N ASN A 20 5.97 19.37 2.71
CA ASN A 20 5.50 20.52 3.45
C ASN A 20 4.82 20.05 4.74
N VAL A 21 5.16 20.70 5.85
CA VAL A 21 4.57 20.38 7.14
C VAL A 21 3.90 21.64 7.70
N ARG A 22 2.67 21.48 8.14
CA ARG A 22 1.91 22.49 8.87
C ARG A 22 1.49 21.94 10.23
N MET A 23 1.67 22.72 11.26
CA MET A 23 1.17 22.37 12.60
C MET A 23 0.20 23.44 13.07
N LYS A 24 -0.99 23.03 13.46
CA LYS A 24 -2.02 23.90 14.02
C LYS A 24 -2.95 23.11 14.95
N GLU A 25 -3.24 23.63 16.15
CA GLU A 25 -4.26 23.14 17.06
C GLU A 25 -4.22 21.61 17.30
N ARG A 26 -3.05 21.08 17.68
CA ARG A 26 -2.82 19.65 17.92
C ARG A 26 -2.97 18.77 16.66
N CYS A 27 -2.86 19.36 15.49
CA CYS A 27 -2.86 18.66 14.24
C CYS A 27 -1.57 18.97 13.48
N VAL A 28 -0.88 17.93 13.05
CA VAL A 28 0.24 17.99 12.10
C VAL A 28 -0.29 17.53 10.76
N GLN A 29 -0.10 18.33 9.73
CA GLN A 29 -0.40 18.00 8.35
C GLN A 29 0.89 17.89 7.56
N ILE A 30 1.04 16.83 6.80
CA ILE A 30 2.11 16.62 5.84
C ILE A 30 1.45 16.60 4.45
N TYR A 31 1.96 17.38 3.55
CA TYR A 31 1.37 17.51 2.20
C TYR A 31 2.43 17.79 1.16
N ASN A 32 2.09 17.51 -0.09
CA ASN A 32 3.01 17.60 -1.23
C ASN A 32 4.32 16.84 -0.97
N THR A 33 4.25 15.68 -0.36
CA THR A 33 5.43 14.86 -0.14
C THR A 33 5.76 14.10 -1.41
N ILE A 34 6.99 14.23 -1.84
CA ILE A 34 7.60 13.44 -2.90
C ILE A 34 8.85 12.82 -2.33
N ALA A 35 9.02 11.54 -2.50
CA ALA A 35 10.24 10.85 -2.10
C ALA A 35 10.67 9.84 -3.17
N ALA A 36 11.98 9.76 -3.37
CA ALA A 36 12.61 8.69 -4.11
C ALA A 36 13.29 7.75 -3.11
N ALA A 37 13.00 6.48 -3.22
CA ALA A 37 13.58 5.46 -2.37
C ALA A 37 14.22 4.35 -3.23
N ASN A 38 15.06 3.55 -2.59
CA ASN A 38 15.63 2.35 -3.23
C ASN A 38 14.57 1.37 -3.76
N MET A 39 13.33 1.54 -3.33
CA MET A 39 12.18 0.67 -3.64
C MET A 39 11.18 1.32 -4.62
N GLY A 40 11.45 2.52 -5.16
CA GLY A 40 10.56 3.24 -6.07
C GLY A 40 10.22 4.65 -5.60
N ASN A 41 9.23 5.25 -6.26
CA ASN A 41 8.79 6.60 -5.96
C ASN A 41 7.56 6.59 -5.04
N MET A 42 7.51 7.52 -4.11
CA MET A 42 6.44 7.67 -3.13
C MET A 42 5.88 9.08 -3.15
N PHE A 43 4.57 9.19 -3.15
CA PHE A 43 3.82 10.41 -2.91
C PHE A 43 2.98 10.20 -1.65
N PHE A 44 3.03 11.14 -0.73
CA PHE A 44 2.34 11.03 0.54
C PHE A 44 1.72 12.35 0.96
N GLU A 45 0.50 12.26 1.44
CA GLU A 45 -0.18 13.32 2.15
C GLU A 45 -0.86 12.74 3.38
N GLY A 46 -0.93 13.50 4.46
CA GLY A 46 -1.59 12.99 5.63
C GLY A 46 -1.69 13.97 6.77
N PHE A 47 -2.41 13.57 7.78
CA PHE A 47 -2.49 14.32 9.01
C PHE A 47 -2.42 13.39 10.23
N TYR A 48 -1.89 13.95 11.30
CA TYR A 48 -1.93 13.38 12.63
C TYR A 48 -2.60 14.39 13.56
N ALA A 49 -3.68 13.98 14.21
CA ALA A 49 -4.42 14.82 15.11
C ALA A 49 -4.60 14.13 16.47
N THR A 50 -4.29 14.85 17.56
CA THR A 50 -4.45 14.33 18.90
C THR A 50 -5.36 15.24 19.72
N ARG A 51 -6.48 14.73 20.18
CA ARG A 51 -7.36 15.40 21.12
C ARG A 51 -6.96 15.12 22.57
N SER A 52 -6.43 13.92 22.82
CA SER A 52 -5.89 13.47 24.10
C SER A 52 -4.81 12.41 23.86
N LYS A 53 -4.13 11.93 24.91
CA LYS A 53 -3.12 10.87 24.80
C LYS A 53 -3.67 9.55 24.22
N THR A 54 -4.97 9.31 24.33
CA THR A 54 -5.64 8.08 23.89
C THR A 54 -6.61 8.31 22.73
N ASN A 55 -6.74 9.54 22.23
CA ASN A 55 -7.60 9.86 21.08
C ASN A 55 -6.75 10.49 20.00
N ILE A 56 -6.10 9.62 19.25
CA ILE A 56 -5.17 9.96 18.19
C ILE A 56 -5.78 9.47 16.87
N LYS A 57 -5.89 10.38 15.90
CA LYS A 57 -6.43 10.08 14.57
C LYS A 57 -5.41 10.41 13.50
N THR A 58 -5.36 9.58 12.49
CA THR A 58 -4.61 9.84 11.28
C THR A 58 -5.48 9.69 10.06
N GLY A 59 -5.17 10.45 9.04
CA GLY A 59 -5.66 10.23 7.68
C GLY A 59 -4.48 10.37 6.75
N PHE A 60 -4.49 9.59 5.68
CA PHE A 60 -3.38 9.56 4.74
C PHE A 60 -3.85 9.21 3.34
N ASN A 61 -3.08 9.67 2.38
CA ASN A 61 -3.10 9.27 0.99
C ASN A 61 -1.66 8.92 0.61
N LEU A 62 -1.43 7.69 0.26
CA LEU A 62 -0.12 7.14 -0.11
C LEU A 62 -0.22 6.57 -1.51
N SER A 63 0.64 7.05 -2.41
CA SER A 63 0.84 6.47 -3.73
C SER A 63 2.29 6.00 -3.85
N LEU A 64 2.44 4.76 -4.24
CA LEU A 64 3.71 4.07 -4.44
C LEU A 64 3.77 3.63 -5.90
N VAL A 65 4.84 3.93 -6.58
CA VAL A 65 5.00 3.66 -8.01
C VAL A 65 6.31 2.92 -8.26
N ASP A 66 6.25 1.95 -9.15
CA ASP A 66 7.39 1.12 -9.58
C ASP A 66 7.99 0.27 -8.44
N LEU A 67 7.13 -0.37 -7.65
CA LEU A 67 7.50 -1.25 -6.55
C LEU A 67 7.28 -2.72 -6.91
N THR A 68 8.13 -3.59 -6.39
CA THR A 68 7.84 -5.02 -6.37
C THR A 68 6.83 -5.37 -5.28
N ALA A 69 6.11 -6.47 -5.44
CA ALA A 69 5.19 -6.96 -4.41
C ALA A 69 5.90 -7.21 -3.07
N GLY A 70 7.14 -7.71 -3.11
CA GLY A 70 7.95 -7.94 -1.92
C GLY A 70 8.25 -6.64 -1.15
N GLU A 71 8.53 -5.55 -1.86
CA GLU A 71 8.78 -4.23 -1.29
C GLU A 71 7.53 -3.67 -0.62
N VAL A 72 6.38 -3.71 -1.31
CA VAL A 72 5.09 -3.28 -0.74
C VAL A 72 4.78 -4.02 0.56
N LEU A 73 4.95 -5.35 0.56
CA LEU A 73 4.72 -6.19 1.75
C LEU A 73 5.73 -5.94 2.87
N GLY A 74 6.94 -5.51 2.52
CA GLY A 74 7.97 -5.14 3.51
C GLY A 74 7.71 -3.79 4.17
N MET A 75 7.11 -2.85 3.45
CA MET A 75 6.77 -1.52 3.98
C MET A 75 5.57 -1.56 4.93
N VAL A 76 4.54 -2.31 4.59
CA VAL A 76 3.30 -2.43 5.38
C VAL A 76 2.97 -3.91 5.58
N PRO A 77 3.57 -4.56 6.59
CA PRO A 77 3.37 -5.99 6.83
C PRO A 77 1.90 -6.40 6.99
N GLN A 78 1.05 -5.50 7.47
CA GLN A 78 -0.39 -5.72 7.61
C GLN A 78 -1.09 -5.99 6.27
N ILE A 79 -0.56 -5.46 5.16
CA ILE A 79 -1.10 -5.74 3.81
C ILE A 79 -1.02 -7.23 3.49
N ARG A 80 -0.01 -7.95 3.98
CA ARG A 80 0.11 -9.39 3.77
C ARG A 80 -1.07 -10.17 4.32
N GLU A 81 -1.61 -9.76 5.46
CA GLU A 81 -2.79 -10.39 6.07
C GLU A 81 -4.07 -10.02 5.32
N MET A 82 -4.14 -8.81 4.78
CA MET A 82 -5.31 -8.29 4.08
C MET A 82 -5.37 -8.76 2.62
N VAL A 83 -4.23 -8.85 1.94
CA VAL A 83 -4.12 -9.24 0.52
C VAL A 83 -2.99 -10.28 0.35
N PRO A 84 -3.20 -11.52 0.81
CA PRO A 84 -2.15 -12.56 0.81
C PRO A 84 -1.59 -12.87 -0.58
N MET A 85 -2.45 -12.81 -1.60
CA MET A 85 -2.06 -13.13 -2.99
C MET A 85 -1.07 -12.12 -3.60
N LEU A 86 -0.87 -10.96 -3.00
CA LEU A 86 0.05 -9.96 -3.50
C LEU A 86 1.49 -10.49 -3.59
N SER A 87 1.89 -11.39 -2.68
CA SER A 87 3.21 -12.01 -2.68
C SER A 87 3.50 -12.92 -3.88
N SER A 88 2.48 -13.28 -4.65
CA SER A 88 2.61 -14.17 -5.81
C SER A 88 2.85 -13.43 -7.12
N PHE A 89 2.79 -12.09 -7.10
CA PHE A 89 3.11 -11.28 -8.27
C PHE A 89 4.60 -10.99 -8.36
N ASP A 90 5.13 -11.14 -9.56
CA ASP A 90 6.45 -10.67 -9.97
C ASP A 90 6.28 -9.57 -11.02
N GLY A 91 7.10 -8.53 -10.95
CA GLY A 91 7.00 -7.33 -11.79
C GLY A 91 6.76 -6.07 -10.99
N LEU A 92 6.57 -4.96 -11.69
CA LEU A 92 6.39 -3.64 -11.05
C LEU A 92 4.91 -3.33 -10.84
N LEU A 93 4.61 -2.95 -9.62
CA LEU A 93 3.28 -2.58 -9.15
C LEU A 93 3.24 -1.10 -8.80
N SER A 94 2.05 -0.53 -8.94
CA SER A 94 1.68 0.73 -8.34
C SER A 94 0.59 0.47 -7.30
N CYS A 95 0.68 1.13 -6.16
CA CYS A 95 -0.26 0.97 -5.07
C CYS A 95 -0.71 2.35 -4.57
N GLU A 96 -2.00 2.56 -4.53
CA GLU A 96 -2.60 3.76 -3.94
C GLU A 96 -3.48 3.33 -2.77
N ILE A 97 -3.28 3.96 -1.61
CA ILE A 97 -4.07 3.71 -0.41
C ILE A 97 -4.43 5.05 0.20
N ALA A 98 -5.71 5.31 0.33
CA ALA A 98 -6.20 6.49 1.03
C ALA A 98 -7.16 6.09 2.13
N GLY A 99 -7.00 6.66 3.32
CA GLY A 99 -7.87 6.28 4.42
C GLY A 99 -7.64 7.07 5.71
N THR A 100 -8.41 6.69 6.71
CA THR A 100 -8.31 7.18 8.08
C THR A 100 -8.24 6.03 9.06
N SER A 101 -7.60 6.22 10.19
CA SER A 101 -7.54 5.25 11.28
C SER A 101 -7.34 5.97 12.61
N ASP A 102 -7.71 5.33 13.69
CA ASP A 102 -7.21 5.68 15.01
C ASP A 102 -5.82 5.06 15.22
N LEU A 103 -5.00 5.69 16.05
CA LEU A 103 -3.69 5.19 16.45
C LEU A 103 -3.67 4.89 17.94
N ASP A 104 -2.92 3.86 18.31
CA ASP A 104 -2.61 3.60 19.71
C ASP A 104 -1.53 4.58 20.25
N THR A 105 -1.19 4.47 21.51
CA THR A 105 -0.18 5.32 22.16
C THR A 105 1.24 5.09 21.64
N ASN A 106 1.48 4.00 20.93
CA ASN A 106 2.75 3.63 20.29
C ASN A 106 2.76 3.99 18.80
N MET A 107 1.73 4.72 18.31
CA MET A 107 1.57 5.13 16.91
C MET A 107 1.26 3.98 15.94
N ASN A 108 0.83 2.83 16.42
CA ASN A 108 0.37 1.75 15.54
C ASN A 108 -1.08 1.98 15.10
N PHE A 109 -1.39 1.57 13.89
CA PHE A 109 -2.76 1.59 13.38
C PHE A 109 -3.67 0.65 14.18
N ILE A 110 -4.83 1.13 14.59
CA ILE A 110 -5.88 0.31 15.18
C ILE A 110 -6.75 -0.19 14.02
N LEU A 111 -6.37 -1.33 13.43
CA LEU A 111 -6.95 -1.86 12.20
C LEU A 111 -8.49 -1.89 12.17
N PRO A 112 -9.22 -2.26 13.24
CA PRO A 112 -10.68 -2.21 13.24
C PRO A 112 -11.29 -0.82 13.00
N THR A 113 -10.52 0.27 13.23
CA THR A 113 -10.97 1.65 12.98
C THR A 113 -10.60 2.16 11.60
N MET A 114 -9.80 1.38 10.87
CA MET A 114 -9.32 1.76 9.54
C MET A 114 -10.47 1.77 8.54
N LYS A 115 -10.61 2.88 7.81
CA LYS A 115 -11.55 3.04 6.71
C LYS A 115 -10.83 3.69 5.55
N GLY A 116 -11.00 3.14 4.36
CA GLY A 116 -10.31 3.68 3.20
C GLY A 116 -10.61 2.94 1.92
N ILE A 117 -9.89 3.33 0.92
CA ILE A 117 -9.86 2.70 -0.41
C ILE A 117 -8.43 2.33 -0.74
N MET A 118 -8.28 1.29 -1.54
CA MET A 118 -6.99 0.95 -2.12
C MET A 118 -7.15 0.60 -3.59
N ARG A 119 -6.11 0.88 -4.35
CA ARG A 119 -5.95 0.46 -5.74
C ARG A 119 -4.56 -0.13 -5.90
N ILE A 120 -4.48 -1.29 -6.53
CA ILE A 120 -3.23 -1.94 -6.91
C ILE A 120 -3.29 -2.17 -8.41
N GLY A 121 -2.32 -1.65 -9.13
CA GLY A 121 -2.19 -1.80 -10.57
C GLY A 121 -0.80 -2.26 -10.94
N GLY A 122 -0.66 -2.73 -12.17
CA GLY A 122 0.63 -3.09 -12.73
C GLY A 122 0.51 -3.52 -14.18
N THR A 123 1.64 -3.52 -14.86
CA THR A 123 1.77 -3.96 -16.25
C THR A 123 2.92 -4.94 -16.39
N ASN A 124 2.80 -5.86 -17.35
CA ASN A 124 3.80 -6.89 -17.61
C ASN A 124 4.14 -7.73 -16.35
N LEU A 125 3.10 -8.07 -15.60
CA LEU A 125 3.25 -8.86 -14.39
C LEU A 125 3.33 -10.35 -14.71
N THR A 126 3.99 -11.09 -13.84
CA THR A 126 3.98 -12.55 -13.84
C THR A 126 3.36 -13.03 -12.53
N LEU A 127 2.35 -13.86 -12.61
CA LEU A 127 1.75 -14.49 -11.46
C LEU A 127 2.37 -15.87 -11.26
N ALA A 128 3.21 -15.98 -10.23
CA ALA A 128 3.85 -17.25 -9.89
C ALA A 128 2.81 -18.25 -9.38
N GLN A 129 2.88 -19.48 -9.87
CA GLN A 129 1.98 -20.54 -9.43
C GLN A 129 2.38 -21.08 -8.05
N ASP A 130 1.73 -20.61 -7.03
CA ASP A 130 1.75 -21.27 -5.74
C ASP A 130 0.56 -22.25 -5.54
N LYS A 131 0.54 -22.95 -4.40
CA LYS A 131 -0.49 -23.97 -4.13
C LYS A 131 -1.90 -23.40 -4.03
N ASP A 132 -2.04 -22.16 -3.59
CA ASP A 132 -3.35 -21.53 -3.38
C ASP A 132 -3.87 -20.92 -4.68
N LEU A 133 -3.00 -20.37 -5.51
CA LEU A 133 -3.33 -19.87 -6.84
C LEU A 133 -3.71 -20.98 -7.82
N ARG A 134 -3.15 -22.19 -7.69
CA ARG A 134 -3.59 -23.35 -8.50
C ARG A 134 -5.07 -23.68 -8.34
N LYS A 135 -5.67 -23.37 -7.19
CA LYS A 135 -7.11 -23.54 -6.97
C LYS A 135 -7.90 -22.50 -7.74
N ILE A 136 -7.41 -21.24 -7.73
CA ILE A 136 -8.06 -20.11 -8.42
C ILE A 136 -7.91 -20.25 -9.95
N THR A 137 -6.74 -20.59 -10.45
CA THR A 137 -6.50 -20.80 -11.90
C THR A 137 -7.31 -21.98 -12.45
N LYS A 138 -7.51 -23.05 -11.66
CA LYS A 138 -8.42 -24.13 -12.01
C LYS A 138 -9.89 -23.69 -12.08
N LEU A 139 -10.34 -22.86 -11.17
CA LEU A 139 -11.68 -22.28 -11.17
C LEU A 139 -11.90 -21.37 -12.38
N LEU A 140 -10.89 -20.60 -12.76
CA LEU A 140 -10.93 -19.71 -13.92
C LEU A 140 -10.68 -20.43 -15.27
N LYS A 141 -10.49 -21.76 -15.26
CA LYS A 141 -10.26 -22.60 -16.46
C LYS A 141 -9.05 -22.18 -17.29
N PHE A 142 -8.04 -21.58 -16.70
CA PHE A 142 -6.77 -21.32 -17.38
C PHE A 142 -6.06 -22.66 -17.66
N LYS A 143 -5.82 -22.95 -18.95
CA LYS A 143 -5.23 -24.22 -19.41
C LYS A 143 -3.70 -24.30 -19.29
N ASN A 144 -3.04 -23.25 -18.84
CA ASN A 144 -1.57 -23.20 -18.81
C ASN A 144 -1.02 -23.75 -17.49
N ASN A 145 -0.05 -24.67 -17.59
CA ASN A 145 0.70 -25.24 -16.47
C ASN A 145 1.94 -24.40 -16.10
N GLY A 146 2.10 -23.20 -16.66
CA GLY A 146 3.20 -22.27 -16.39
C GLY A 146 2.73 -21.01 -15.67
N ASP A 147 3.66 -20.14 -15.33
CA ASP A 147 3.35 -18.82 -14.76
C ASP A 147 2.43 -18.04 -15.70
N LEU A 148 1.44 -17.37 -15.13
CA LEU A 148 0.50 -16.56 -15.89
C LEU A 148 1.11 -15.18 -16.15
N LYS A 149 1.26 -14.84 -17.41
CA LYS A 149 1.67 -13.47 -17.81
C LYS A 149 0.42 -12.59 -17.86
N ILE A 150 0.52 -11.43 -17.26
CA ILE A 150 -0.55 -10.43 -17.14
C ILE A 150 -0.03 -9.16 -17.81
N ASN A 151 -0.66 -8.77 -18.92
CA ASN A 151 -0.30 -7.55 -19.64
C ASN A 151 -0.62 -6.32 -18.80
N SER A 152 -1.82 -6.29 -18.21
CA SER A 152 -2.21 -5.23 -17.29
C SER A 152 -3.24 -5.71 -16.27
N MET A 153 -3.20 -5.12 -15.10
CA MET A 153 -4.13 -5.38 -14.00
C MET A 153 -4.40 -4.09 -13.24
N SER A 154 -5.65 -3.90 -12.83
CA SER A 154 -6.03 -2.86 -11.85
C SER A 154 -7.09 -3.44 -10.94
N VAL A 155 -6.79 -3.50 -9.65
CA VAL A 155 -7.66 -4.02 -8.59
C VAL A 155 -7.97 -2.88 -7.64
N GLU A 156 -9.25 -2.66 -7.39
CA GLU A 156 -9.72 -1.69 -6.42
C GLU A 156 -10.40 -2.41 -5.26
N GLY A 157 -10.28 -1.85 -4.07
CA GLY A 157 -10.92 -2.39 -2.89
C GLY A 157 -11.24 -1.33 -1.85
N GLN A 158 -12.17 -1.68 -0.97
CA GLN A 158 -12.54 -0.88 0.18
C GLN A 158 -12.01 -1.52 1.45
N ILE A 159 -11.45 -0.70 2.33
CA ILE A 159 -10.95 -1.11 3.63
C ILE A 159 -11.96 -0.68 4.69
N SER A 160 -12.51 -1.61 5.43
CA SER A 160 -13.38 -1.36 6.58
C SER A 160 -13.43 -2.59 7.49
N ASP A 161 -13.63 -2.37 8.77
CA ASP A 161 -13.85 -3.43 9.78
C ASP A 161 -12.80 -4.56 9.72
N ASN A 162 -11.53 -4.17 9.59
CA ASN A 162 -10.37 -5.08 9.49
C ASN A 162 -10.44 -6.03 8.28
N LYS A 163 -11.13 -5.63 7.22
CA LYS A 163 -11.27 -6.40 5.97
C LYS A 163 -11.00 -5.51 4.78
N VAL A 164 -10.58 -6.16 3.69
CA VAL A 164 -10.53 -5.55 2.36
C VAL A 164 -11.59 -6.23 1.52
N GLU A 165 -12.57 -5.47 1.08
CA GLU A 165 -13.52 -5.89 0.07
C GLU A 165 -12.98 -5.49 -1.29
N VAL A 166 -12.69 -6.49 -2.13
CA VAL A 166 -12.16 -6.29 -3.48
C VAL A 166 -13.32 -6.22 -4.47
N PHE A 167 -13.33 -5.17 -5.28
CA PHE A 167 -14.34 -5.02 -6.33
C PHE A 167 -14.01 -5.90 -7.54
N PRO A 168 -15.02 -6.26 -8.35
CA PRO A 168 -14.78 -6.97 -9.60
C PRO A 168 -13.80 -6.21 -10.49
N PHE A 169 -12.81 -6.90 -11.03
CA PHE A 169 -11.76 -6.32 -11.84
C PHE A 169 -11.49 -7.13 -13.10
N ILE A 170 -10.87 -6.52 -14.09
CA ILE A 170 -10.49 -7.13 -15.36
C ILE A 170 -8.97 -7.31 -15.35
N VAL A 171 -8.54 -8.48 -15.80
CA VAL A 171 -7.13 -8.80 -16.02
C VAL A 171 -6.95 -9.05 -17.51
N ASP A 172 -6.02 -8.32 -18.12
CA ASP A 172 -5.59 -8.54 -19.48
C ASP A 172 -4.38 -9.51 -19.49
N VAL A 173 -4.51 -10.64 -20.17
CA VAL A 173 -3.55 -11.77 -20.18
C VAL A 173 -3.10 -12.11 -21.59
#